data_8fb57151cab49aa62aed87e7f7952b4d
#
_entry.id   8fb57151cab49aa62aed87e7f7952b4d
#
_cell.length_a   1.000
_cell.length_b   1.000
_cell.length_c   1.000
_cell.angle_alpha   90.00
_cell.angle_beta   90.00
_cell.angle_gamma   90.00
#
_symmetry.space_group_name_H-M   'P 1'
#
loop_
_entity.id
_entity.type
_entity.pdbx_description
1 polymer ?
#
loop_
_entity_poly.entity_id
_entity_poly.type
_entity_poly.pdbx_seq_one_letter_code
_entity_poly.pdbx_strand_id
1 'polypeptide(L)'
;MTKNRYIIALVSMICVLATLLSSCASGNKFTVNKDGKYVDKKTDIVYLAADGCYEPIAITDKLYGRLDKVELYEIEGADPEKWLCEQSGTVFYAENVGLPTLEEMSVSYALVVLEDVTLANISHRGTIEGLTDAYMNGISLTKPYWSDDAYEINWRIRFYDETRGICYVLTYIEVKEDLIVKDSEGNEINYGRKFFYNRFDSARLVPAGDILESYVEEYKNLNEA
;
A
#
# COMPACT_ATOMS: atom_id res chain seq x y z
N MET A 1 23.06 -43.98 42.74
CA MET A 1 22.51 -44.18 41.37
C MET A 1 21.45 -43.14 40.91
N THR A 2 20.96 -42.28 41.76
CA THR A 2 19.89 -41.30 41.45
C THR A 2 20.35 -40.02 40.75
N LYS A 3 21.56 -39.52 41.03
CA LYS A 3 22.09 -38.25 40.50
C LYS A 3 22.26 -38.24 38.98
N ASN A 4 22.69 -39.36 38.40
CA ASN A 4 22.87 -39.47 36.92
C ASN A 4 21.53 -39.49 36.15
N ARG A 5 20.46 -39.96 36.74
CA ARG A 5 19.13 -39.98 36.09
C ARG A 5 18.53 -38.57 35.94
N TYR A 6 18.76 -37.68 36.91
CA TYR A 6 18.31 -36.29 36.83
C TYR A 6 19.09 -35.50 35.80
N ILE A 7 20.40 -35.74 35.63
CA ILE A 7 21.24 -35.09 34.64
C ILE A 7 20.79 -35.48 33.24
N ILE A 8 20.52 -36.78 33.01
CA ILE A 8 20.04 -37.26 31.70
C ILE A 8 18.66 -36.70 31.38
N ALA A 9 17.75 -36.61 32.35
CA ALA A 9 16.42 -36.02 32.15
C ALA A 9 16.50 -34.52 31.86
N LEU A 10 17.40 -33.79 32.53
CA LEU A 10 17.60 -32.36 32.31
C LEU A 10 18.19 -32.09 30.93
N VAL A 11 19.20 -32.84 30.50
CA VAL A 11 19.80 -32.73 29.16
C VAL A 11 18.79 -33.09 28.07
N SER A 12 17.99 -34.14 28.28
CA SER A 12 16.92 -34.52 27.35
C SER A 12 15.86 -33.41 27.20
N MET A 13 15.47 -32.77 28.32
CA MET A 13 14.50 -31.67 28.31
C MET A 13 15.05 -30.42 27.62
N ILE A 14 16.32 -30.09 27.82
CA ILE A 14 16.99 -28.97 27.13
C ILE A 14 17.10 -29.25 25.62
N CYS A 15 17.42 -30.47 25.21
CA CYS A 15 17.48 -30.83 23.78
C CYS A 15 16.09 -30.76 23.14
N VAL A 16 15.03 -31.17 23.81
CA VAL A 16 13.65 -31.05 23.31
C VAL A 16 13.22 -29.60 23.24
N LEU A 17 13.55 -28.77 24.25
CA LEU A 17 13.30 -27.31 24.15
C LEU A 17 14.09 -26.65 23.02
N ALA A 18 15.35 -27.01 22.83
CA ALA A 18 16.18 -26.47 21.75
C ALA A 18 15.65 -26.85 20.36
N THR A 19 15.14 -28.09 20.20
CA THR A 19 14.51 -28.50 18.92
C THR A 19 13.16 -27.83 18.69
N LEU A 20 12.39 -27.56 19.74
CA LEU A 20 11.14 -26.77 19.61
C LEU A 20 11.39 -25.30 19.30
N LEU A 21 12.43 -24.70 19.84
CA LEU A 21 12.82 -23.31 19.53
C LEU A 21 13.46 -23.15 18.16
N SER A 22 14.15 -24.17 17.65
CA SER A 22 14.71 -24.13 16.28
C SER A 22 13.70 -24.41 15.17
N SER A 23 12.52 -24.97 15.48
CA SER A 23 11.46 -25.18 14.50
C SER A 23 10.63 -23.92 14.21
N CYS A 24 10.70 -22.89 15.08
CA CYS A 24 9.95 -21.66 14.93
C CYS A 24 10.59 -20.62 14.00
N ALA A 25 11.79 -20.86 13.47
CA ALA A 25 12.52 -19.87 12.67
C ALA A 25 12.64 -20.20 11.18
N SER A 26 12.07 -21.30 10.71
CA SER A 26 12.12 -21.66 9.28
C SER A 26 10.80 -21.33 8.60
N GLY A 27 10.62 -20.10 8.19
CA GLY A 27 9.53 -19.72 7.28
C GLY A 27 9.55 -20.56 5.99
N ASN A 28 8.49 -20.50 5.19
CA ASN A 28 8.41 -21.19 3.91
C ASN A 28 9.58 -20.82 3.00
N LYS A 29 10.00 -21.74 2.15
CA LYS A 29 11.05 -21.47 1.17
C LYS A 29 10.41 -21.09 -0.16
N PHE A 30 10.81 -19.96 -0.68
CA PHE A 30 10.42 -19.50 -2.00
C PHE A 30 11.47 -19.84 -3.05
N THR A 31 11.03 -19.88 -4.30
CA THR A 31 11.88 -19.90 -5.49
C THR A 31 11.36 -18.90 -6.49
N VAL A 32 12.23 -18.46 -7.40
CA VAL A 32 11.82 -17.66 -8.55
C VAL A 32 11.55 -18.60 -9.72
N ASN A 33 10.40 -18.46 -10.37
CA ASN A 33 10.08 -19.17 -11.60
C ASN A 33 10.76 -18.48 -12.82
N LYS A 34 10.52 -19.02 -14.03
CA LYS A 34 11.11 -18.48 -15.27
C LYS A 34 10.66 -17.05 -15.59
N ASP A 35 9.52 -16.64 -15.07
CA ASP A 35 8.91 -15.33 -15.29
C ASP A 35 9.28 -14.32 -14.19
N GLY A 36 10.18 -14.70 -13.28
CA GLY A 36 10.63 -13.84 -12.18
C GLY A 36 9.65 -13.75 -10.98
N LYS A 37 8.61 -14.60 -10.95
CA LYS A 37 7.61 -14.62 -9.90
C LYS A 37 8.04 -15.48 -8.72
N TYR A 38 7.61 -15.15 -7.52
CA TYR A 38 7.91 -15.90 -6.29
C TYR A 38 6.96 -17.08 -6.13
N VAL A 39 7.49 -18.26 -5.94
CA VAL A 39 6.71 -19.49 -5.74
C VAL A 39 7.02 -20.07 -4.37
N ASP A 40 6.00 -20.20 -3.53
CA ASP A 40 6.10 -20.91 -2.25
C ASP A 40 6.19 -22.42 -2.53
N LYS A 41 7.32 -23.03 -2.14
CA LYS A 41 7.57 -24.48 -2.35
C LYS A 41 6.65 -25.41 -1.57
N LYS A 42 5.97 -24.90 -0.56
CA LYS A 42 5.10 -25.69 0.31
C LYS A 42 3.67 -25.76 -0.21
N THR A 43 3.20 -24.63 -0.75
CA THR A 43 1.80 -24.46 -1.18
C THR A 43 1.65 -24.38 -2.69
N ASP A 44 2.75 -24.25 -3.44
CA ASP A 44 2.82 -23.96 -4.87
C ASP A 44 2.12 -22.64 -5.28
N ILE A 45 1.82 -21.77 -4.31
CA ILE A 45 1.22 -20.46 -4.57
C ILE A 45 2.27 -19.57 -5.22
N VAL A 46 1.87 -18.88 -6.29
CA VAL A 46 2.68 -17.92 -7.01
C VAL A 46 2.33 -16.52 -6.54
N TYR A 47 3.33 -15.76 -6.10
CA TYR A 47 3.15 -14.38 -5.65
C TYR A 47 3.80 -13.41 -6.62
N LEU A 48 3.12 -12.28 -6.83
CA LEU A 48 3.56 -11.15 -7.63
C LEU A 48 3.73 -9.94 -6.71
N ALA A 49 4.74 -9.13 -6.97
CA ALA A 49 4.84 -7.84 -6.32
C ALA A 49 3.75 -6.91 -6.86
N ALA A 50 3.02 -6.27 -5.96
CA ALA A 50 2.12 -5.19 -6.30
C ALA A 50 2.94 -3.96 -6.73
N ASP A 51 2.35 -3.09 -7.54
CA ASP A 51 2.93 -1.78 -7.77
C ASP A 51 2.90 -0.96 -6.47
N GLY A 52 3.66 0.13 -6.44
CA GLY A 52 3.82 0.90 -5.19
C GLY A 52 2.61 1.76 -4.82
N CYS A 53 1.44 1.55 -5.44
CA CYS A 53 0.18 2.13 -4.97
C CYS A 53 -0.40 1.34 -3.81
N TYR A 54 0.06 0.13 -3.57
CA TYR A 54 -0.43 -0.71 -2.50
C TYR A 54 0.60 -0.77 -1.38
N GLU A 55 0.13 -0.50 -0.17
CA GLU A 55 0.93 -0.59 1.06
C GLU A 55 0.24 -1.54 2.04
N PRO A 56 0.98 -2.30 2.88
CA PRO A 56 0.37 -3.04 3.97
C PRO A 56 -0.19 -2.06 5.02
N ILE A 57 -1.33 -2.40 5.63
CA ILE A 57 -1.88 -1.61 6.75
C ILE A 57 -0.95 -1.70 7.95
N ALA A 58 -0.55 -2.91 8.30
CA ALA A 58 0.45 -3.17 9.33
C ALA A 58 1.21 -4.46 9.02
N ILE A 59 2.51 -4.46 9.23
CA ILE A 59 3.38 -5.62 9.07
C ILE A 59 3.49 -6.32 10.41
N THR A 60 3.24 -7.63 10.44
CA THR A 60 3.46 -8.42 11.65
C THR A 60 4.94 -8.79 11.79
N ASP A 61 5.34 -9.26 12.96
CA ASP A 61 6.66 -9.86 13.20
C ASP A 61 6.75 -11.33 12.74
N LYS A 62 5.66 -11.87 12.19
CA LYS A 62 5.61 -13.24 11.70
C LYS A 62 6.21 -13.37 10.31
N LEU A 63 7.37 -13.98 10.26
CA LEU A 63 8.00 -14.37 9.02
C LEU A 63 7.21 -15.52 8.37
N TYR A 64 6.61 -15.26 7.22
CA TYR A 64 5.93 -16.29 6.42
C TYR A 64 6.93 -17.12 5.62
N GLY A 65 7.92 -16.49 5.00
CA GLY A 65 8.90 -17.20 4.21
C GLY A 65 10.09 -16.36 3.75
N ARG A 66 11.02 -17.03 3.06
CA ARG A 66 12.26 -16.41 2.57
C ARG A 66 12.59 -16.83 1.14
N LEU A 67 13.10 -15.86 0.37
CA LEU A 67 13.78 -16.06 -0.89
C LEU A 67 15.16 -15.41 -0.78
N ASP A 68 16.23 -16.21 -0.64
CA ASP A 68 17.59 -15.73 -0.39
C ASP A 68 17.64 -14.74 0.79
N LYS A 69 17.82 -13.44 0.50
CA LYS A 69 17.88 -12.36 1.49
C LYS A 69 16.53 -11.64 1.66
N VAL A 70 15.56 -11.93 0.82
CA VAL A 70 14.23 -11.33 0.90
C VAL A 70 13.39 -12.10 1.90
N GLU A 71 12.86 -11.40 2.87
CA GLU A 71 11.96 -11.93 3.90
C GLU A 71 10.54 -11.43 3.65
N LEU A 72 9.60 -12.38 3.56
CA LEU A 72 8.18 -12.10 3.39
C LEU A 72 7.46 -12.32 4.71
N TYR A 73 6.73 -11.32 5.14
CA TYR A 73 6.01 -11.26 6.41
C TYR A 73 4.50 -11.34 6.19
N GLU A 74 3.78 -11.81 7.20
CA GLU A 74 2.33 -11.71 7.22
C GLU A 74 1.90 -10.26 7.42
N ILE A 75 0.84 -9.86 6.74
CA ILE A 75 0.16 -8.57 6.94
C ILE A 75 -0.92 -8.77 8.00
N GLU A 76 -1.05 -7.85 8.95
CA GLU A 76 -2.06 -7.93 10.01
C GLU A 76 -3.48 -7.95 9.42
N GLY A 77 -4.27 -8.94 9.86
CA GLY A 77 -5.66 -9.12 9.37
C GLY A 77 -5.80 -9.72 7.99
N ALA A 78 -4.70 -9.92 7.25
CA ALA A 78 -4.72 -10.52 5.92
C ALA A 78 -4.53 -12.04 5.95
N ASP A 79 -5.05 -12.71 4.94
CA ASP A 79 -4.79 -14.13 4.66
C ASP A 79 -3.40 -14.26 3.99
N PRO A 80 -2.41 -14.90 4.65
CA PRO A 80 -1.06 -14.98 4.09
C PRO A 80 -0.96 -15.84 2.82
N GLU A 81 -1.95 -16.68 2.53
CA GLU A 81 -2.04 -17.37 1.24
C GLU A 81 -2.47 -16.45 0.09
N LYS A 82 -2.89 -15.21 0.41
CA LYS A 82 -3.31 -14.20 -0.55
C LYS A 82 -2.41 -12.98 -0.57
N TRP A 83 -1.95 -12.54 0.62
CA TRP A 83 -1.26 -11.27 0.80
C TRP A 83 -0.06 -11.42 1.73
N LEU A 84 1.09 -10.97 1.28
CA LEU A 84 2.33 -10.91 2.04
C LEU A 84 2.98 -9.54 1.83
N CYS A 85 4.00 -9.21 2.62
CA CYS A 85 4.79 -8.02 2.39
C CYS A 85 6.26 -8.22 2.77
N GLU A 86 7.12 -7.39 2.20
CA GLU A 86 8.47 -7.17 2.71
C GLU A 86 8.45 -6.18 3.88
N GLN A 87 9.51 -6.16 4.68
CA GLN A 87 9.72 -5.15 5.72
C GLN A 87 9.81 -3.74 5.14
N SER A 88 10.17 -3.59 3.88
CA SER A 88 10.18 -2.32 3.14
C SER A 88 8.80 -1.74 2.85
N GLY A 89 7.74 -2.54 3.05
CA GLY A 89 6.36 -2.18 2.71
C GLY A 89 5.90 -2.63 1.32
N THR A 90 6.76 -3.30 0.54
CA THR A 90 6.33 -3.87 -0.75
C THR A 90 5.30 -4.98 -0.49
N VAL A 91 4.10 -4.84 -1.06
CA VAL A 91 3.03 -5.84 -0.99
C VAL A 91 3.23 -6.89 -2.07
N PHE A 92 2.97 -8.14 -1.72
CA PHE A 92 2.88 -9.27 -2.64
C PHE A 92 1.48 -9.87 -2.59
N TYR A 93 0.95 -10.24 -3.73
CA TYR A 93 -0.36 -10.88 -3.84
C TYR A 93 -0.28 -12.19 -4.59
N ALA A 94 -1.10 -13.16 -4.21
CA ALA A 94 -1.20 -14.43 -4.91
C ALA A 94 -1.80 -14.22 -6.31
N GLU A 95 -1.17 -14.78 -7.33
CA GLU A 95 -1.55 -14.59 -8.74
C GLU A 95 -3.02 -14.95 -9.02
N ASN A 96 -3.54 -15.97 -8.34
CA ASN A 96 -4.92 -16.41 -8.48
C ASN A 96 -5.95 -15.48 -7.82
N VAL A 97 -5.51 -14.56 -6.96
CA VAL A 97 -6.37 -13.55 -6.31
C VAL A 97 -6.51 -12.32 -7.19
N GLY A 98 -5.43 -11.95 -7.88
CA GLY A 98 -5.34 -10.71 -8.64
C GLY A 98 -5.15 -9.48 -7.75
N LEU A 99 -4.74 -8.40 -8.35
CA LEU A 99 -4.60 -7.09 -7.68
C LEU A 99 -5.90 -6.30 -7.88
N PRO A 100 -6.64 -5.94 -6.81
CA PRO A 100 -7.89 -5.23 -6.94
C PRO A 100 -7.65 -3.80 -7.43
N THR A 101 -8.52 -3.28 -8.27
CA THR A 101 -8.58 -1.83 -8.52
C THR A 101 -9.12 -1.11 -7.28
N LEU A 102 -8.97 0.22 -7.21
CA LEU A 102 -9.51 0.99 -6.09
C LEU A 102 -11.04 0.82 -5.96
N GLU A 103 -11.78 0.64 -7.07
CA GLU A 103 -13.22 0.36 -7.07
C GLU A 103 -13.59 -1.02 -6.51
N GLU A 104 -12.70 -2.01 -6.67
CA GLU A 104 -12.90 -3.38 -6.18
C GLU A 104 -12.50 -3.56 -4.72
N MET A 105 -11.90 -2.54 -4.12
CA MET A 105 -11.52 -2.54 -2.71
C MET A 105 -12.74 -2.28 -1.81
N SER A 106 -12.77 -2.96 -0.67
CA SER A 106 -13.76 -2.73 0.40
C SER A 106 -13.25 -1.65 1.35
N VAL A 107 -13.18 -0.40 0.86
CA VAL A 107 -12.62 0.70 1.63
C VAL A 107 -13.53 1.04 2.81
N SER A 108 -12.98 0.93 4.04
CA SER A 108 -13.67 1.27 5.28
C SER A 108 -13.49 2.75 5.67
N TYR A 109 -12.31 3.30 5.41
CA TYR A 109 -11.99 4.72 5.62
C TYR A 109 -10.79 5.11 4.75
N ALA A 110 -10.57 6.43 4.61
CA ALA A 110 -9.37 6.95 3.99
C ALA A 110 -8.69 7.99 4.90
N LEU A 111 -7.36 8.02 4.88
CA LEU A 111 -6.57 9.02 5.59
C LEU A 111 -5.94 9.97 4.61
N VAL A 112 -6.06 11.27 4.88
CA VAL A 112 -5.25 12.30 4.20
C VAL A 112 -3.98 12.51 5.02
N VAL A 113 -2.83 12.33 4.39
CA VAL A 113 -1.53 12.30 5.07
C VAL A 113 -0.54 13.24 4.38
N LEU A 114 0.12 14.07 5.16
CA LEU A 114 1.28 14.86 4.77
C LEU A 114 2.52 14.29 5.45
N GLU A 115 3.46 13.77 4.65
CA GLU A 115 4.61 13.01 5.17
C GLU A 115 4.14 11.86 6.09
N ASP A 116 4.34 11.97 7.40
CA ASP A 116 3.91 10.99 8.40
C ASP A 116 2.77 11.50 9.30
N VAL A 117 2.22 12.69 9.00
CA VAL A 117 1.17 13.32 9.79
C VAL A 117 -0.20 13.10 9.13
N THR A 118 -1.13 12.50 9.89
CA THR A 118 -2.53 12.41 9.46
C THR A 118 -3.21 13.75 9.62
N LEU A 119 -3.64 14.35 8.51
CA LEU A 119 -4.37 15.61 8.49
C LEU A 119 -5.87 15.40 8.67
N ALA A 120 -6.43 14.35 8.07
CA ALA A 120 -7.85 14.06 8.15
C ALA A 120 -8.15 12.56 8.08
N ASN A 121 -9.26 12.16 8.69
CA ASN A 121 -9.84 10.83 8.57
C ASN A 121 -11.21 10.95 7.88
N ILE A 122 -11.33 10.33 6.72
CA ILE A 122 -12.54 10.33 5.90
C ILE A 122 -13.22 8.98 6.10
N SER A 123 -14.28 8.94 6.90
CA SER A 123 -15.09 7.74 7.14
C SER A 123 -16.49 7.83 6.52
N HIS A 124 -16.86 8.99 5.97
CA HIS A 124 -18.14 9.14 5.29
C HIS A 124 -18.10 8.43 3.93
N ARG A 125 -18.93 7.41 3.79
CA ARG A 125 -18.96 6.54 2.61
C ARG A 125 -19.14 7.29 1.29
N GLY A 126 -20.05 8.26 1.24
CA GLY A 126 -20.28 9.06 0.03
C GLY A 126 -19.05 9.87 -0.40
N THR A 127 -18.23 10.33 0.56
CA THR A 127 -16.98 11.02 0.24
C THR A 127 -15.93 10.05 -0.32
N ILE A 128 -15.82 8.85 0.26
CA ILE A 128 -14.92 7.78 -0.23
C ILE A 128 -15.30 7.37 -1.64
N GLU A 129 -16.59 7.09 -1.88
CA GLU A 129 -17.12 6.74 -3.20
C GLU A 129 -16.87 7.87 -4.22
N GLY A 130 -17.09 9.13 -3.82
CA GLY A 130 -16.82 10.29 -4.66
C GLY A 130 -15.35 10.44 -5.02
N LEU A 131 -14.42 10.24 -4.08
CA LEU A 131 -12.97 10.25 -4.32
C LEU A 131 -12.56 9.13 -5.28
N THR A 132 -13.09 7.93 -5.07
CA THR A 132 -12.84 6.76 -5.92
C THR A 132 -13.34 7.01 -7.34
N ASP A 133 -14.60 7.46 -7.48
CA ASP A 133 -15.21 7.76 -8.78
C ASP A 133 -14.46 8.87 -9.52
N ALA A 134 -14.12 9.97 -8.82
CA ALA A 134 -13.38 11.07 -9.41
C ALA A 134 -12.03 10.63 -9.98
N TYR A 135 -11.31 9.73 -9.29
CA TYR A 135 -10.04 9.20 -9.77
C TYR A 135 -10.22 8.15 -10.87
N MET A 136 -11.10 7.17 -10.67
CA MET A 136 -11.23 6.03 -11.59
C MET A 136 -11.89 6.41 -12.91
N ASN A 137 -12.92 7.25 -12.86
CA ASN A 137 -13.77 7.63 -14.01
C ASN A 137 -13.50 9.04 -14.54
N GLY A 138 -12.62 9.81 -13.89
CA GLY A 138 -12.24 11.14 -14.33
C GLY A 138 -11.41 11.14 -15.62
N ILE A 139 -11.36 12.32 -16.27
CA ILE A 139 -10.57 12.54 -17.49
C ILE A 139 -9.08 12.31 -17.17
N SER A 140 -8.46 11.39 -17.90
CA SER A 140 -7.03 11.11 -17.75
C SER A 140 -6.20 12.08 -18.63
N LEU A 141 -5.36 12.86 -17.98
CA LEU A 141 -4.39 13.77 -18.61
C LEU A 141 -2.99 13.21 -18.44
N THR A 142 -2.08 13.61 -19.31
CA THR A 142 -0.65 13.36 -19.10
C THR A 142 -0.12 14.39 -18.11
N LYS A 143 0.51 13.91 -17.03
CA LYS A 143 1.14 14.77 -16.02
C LYS A 143 2.30 15.53 -16.65
N PRO A 144 2.26 16.89 -16.68
CA PRO A 144 3.41 17.66 -17.13
C PRO A 144 4.56 17.55 -16.12
N TYR A 145 5.74 17.96 -16.55
CA TYR A 145 6.85 18.15 -15.62
C TYR A 145 6.59 19.41 -14.79
N TRP A 146 6.49 19.23 -13.49
CA TRP A 146 6.47 20.30 -12.50
C TRP A 146 7.70 20.18 -11.61
N SER A 147 8.35 21.29 -11.31
CA SER A 147 9.37 21.38 -10.27
C SER A 147 8.72 21.32 -8.88
N ASP A 148 9.49 20.99 -7.86
CA ASP A 148 8.94 20.83 -6.49
C ASP A 148 8.30 22.10 -5.94
N ASP A 149 8.76 23.29 -6.41
CA ASP A 149 8.21 24.59 -6.02
C ASP A 149 6.88 24.94 -6.73
N ALA A 150 6.43 24.13 -7.69
CA ALA A 150 5.14 24.32 -8.36
C ALA A 150 3.96 23.87 -7.48
N TYR A 151 4.21 23.06 -6.46
CA TYR A 151 3.14 22.54 -5.61
C TYR A 151 2.84 23.49 -4.45
N GLU A 152 1.54 23.77 -4.22
CA GLU A 152 1.02 24.36 -2.98
C GLU A 152 0.67 23.27 -1.98
N ILE A 153 0.11 22.15 -2.46
CA ILE A 153 -0.28 20.99 -1.69
C ILE A 153 0.23 19.74 -2.38
N ASN A 154 0.72 18.80 -1.59
CA ASN A 154 1.12 17.46 -2.04
C ASN A 154 0.84 16.47 -0.92
N TRP A 155 -0.35 15.87 -0.93
CA TRP A 155 -0.83 14.96 0.09
C TRP A 155 -0.94 13.55 -0.46
N ARG A 156 -0.84 12.57 0.46
CA ARG A 156 -1.18 11.18 0.16
C ARG A 156 -2.56 10.88 0.74
N ILE A 157 -3.39 10.21 -0.04
CA ILE A 157 -4.67 9.69 0.40
C ILE A 157 -4.52 8.18 0.45
N ARG A 158 -4.65 7.60 1.63
CA ARG A 158 -4.56 6.16 1.85
C ARG A 158 -5.97 5.61 2.05
N PHE A 159 -6.44 4.77 1.14
CA PHE A 159 -7.74 4.09 1.20
C PHE A 159 -7.55 2.71 1.83
N TYR A 160 -8.11 2.49 2.99
CA TYR A 160 -7.87 1.29 3.81
C TYR A 160 -8.90 0.20 3.53
N ASP A 161 -8.44 -0.95 3.03
CA ASP A 161 -9.20 -2.20 2.94
C ASP A 161 -8.74 -3.15 4.05
N GLU A 162 -9.39 -3.05 5.21
CA GLU A 162 -9.08 -3.88 6.38
C GLU A 162 -9.35 -5.36 6.12
N THR A 163 -10.23 -5.70 5.16
CA THR A 163 -10.56 -7.10 4.82
C THR A 163 -9.42 -7.79 4.10
N ARG A 164 -8.57 -7.02 3.42
CA ARG A 164 -7.36 -7.50 2.73
C ARG A 164 -6.07 -7.13 3.45
N GLY A 165 -6.14 -6.32 4.51
CA GLY A 165 -4.96 -5.84 5.25
C GLY A 165 -4.08 -4.88 4.44
N ILE A 166 -4.59 -4.27 3.38
CA ILE A 166 -3.86 -3.38 2.48
C ILE A 166 -4.53 -2.02 2.34
N CYS A 167 -3.77 -1.02 1.96
CA CYS A 167 -4.32 0.26 1.53
C CYS A 167 -3.85 0.61 0.12
N TYR A 168 -4.71 1.31 -0.62
CA TYR A 168 -4.36 1.94 -1.89
C TYR A 168 -3.94 3.39 -1.64
N VAL A 169 -2.84 3.82 -2.25
CA VAL A 169 -2.28 5.15 -2.06
C VAL A 169 -2.42 5.98 -3.32
N LEU A 170 -3.14 7.08 -3.20
CA LEU A 170 -3.32 8.08 -4.23
C LEU A 170 -2.64 9.38 -3.79
N THR A 171 -2.06 10.12 -4.72
CA THR A 171 -1.52 11.45 -4.43
C THR A 171 -2.53 12.52 -4.86
N TYR A 172 -2.80 13.46 -3.97
CA TYR A 172 -3.53 14.70 -4.26
C TYR A 172 -2.54 15.86 -4.30
N ILE A 173 -2.62 16.67 -5.35
CA ILE A 173 -1.82 17.88 -5.49
C ILE A 173 -2.68 19.10 -5.79
N GLU A 174 -2.27 20.24 -5.25
CA GLU A 174 -2.68 21.55 -5.72
C GLU A 174 -1.44 22.28 -6.25
N VAL A 175 -1.49 22.72 -7.51
CA VAL A 175 -0.40 23.47 -8.15
C VAL A 175 -0.71 24.96 -8.15
N LYS A 176 0.33 25.80 -8.25
CA LYS A 176 0.21 27.26 -8.17
C LYS A 176 -0.51 27.87 -9.38
N GLU A 177 -0.38 27.22 -10.54
CA GLU A 177 -0.92 27.73 -11.80
C GLU A 177 -1.89 26.72 -12.41
N ASP A 178 -2.91 27.23 -13.12
CA ASP A 178 -3.87 26.40 -13.82
C ASP A 178 -3.19 25.55 -14.92
N LEU A 179 -3.60 24.29 -15.03
CA LEU A 179 -3.22 23.44 -16.16
C LEU A 179 -4.13 23.73 -17.34
N ILE A 180 -3.58 24.35 -18.37
CA ILE A 180 -4.26 24.63 -19.63
C ILE A 180 -3.69 23.69 -20.71
N VAL A 181 -4.57 22.92 -21.34
CA VAL A 181 -4.21 21.96 -22.39
C VAL A 181 -4.97 22.33 -23.68
N LYS A 182 -4.31 22.23 -24.83
CA LYS A 182 -4.98 22.41 -26.12
C LYS A 182 -5.56 21.06 -26.57
N ASP A 183 -6.83 21.12 -27.02
CA ASP A 183 -7.46 19.95 -27.64
C ASP A 183 -6.96 19.76 -29.10
N SER A 184 -7.48 18.73 -29.76
CA SER A 184 -7.11 18.43 -31.16
C SER A 184 -7.52 19.53 -32.18
N GLU A 185 -8.42 20.42 -31.79
CA GLU A 185 -8.89 21.55 -32.60
C GLU A 185 -8.12 22.85 -32.29
N GLY A 186 -7.24 22.81 -31.24
CA GLY A 186 -6.43 23.94 -30.79
C GLY A 186 -7.12 24.84 -29.76
N ASN A 187 -8.31 24.48 -29.28
CA ASN A 187 -9.00 25.20 -28.21
C ASN A 187 -8.31 24.94 -26.85
N GLU A 188 -8.20 25.98 -26.04
CA GLU A 188 -7.66 25.89 -24.69
C GLU A 188 -8.72 25.39 -23.72
N ILE A 189 -8.40 24.29 -23.02
CA ILE A 189 -9.23 23.74 -21.96
C ILE A 189 -8.47 23.94 -20.65
N ASN A 190 -9.08 24.68 -19.72
CA ASN A 190 -8.55 24.89 -18.38
C ASN A 190 -9.05 23.76 -17.44
N TYR A 191 -8.13 22.97 -16.89
CA TYR A 191 -8.40 21.89 -15.94
C TYR A 191 -8.21 22.31 -14.47
N GLY A 192 -7.90 23.59 -14.21
CA GLY A 192 -7.68 24.12 -12.88
C GLY A 192 -6.34 23.70 -12.29
N ARG A 193 -6.29 23.64 -10.95
CA ARG A 193 -5.05 23.46 -10.17
C ARG A 193 -5.01 22.19 -9.33
N LYS A 194 -6.13 21.48 -9.19
CA LYS A 194 -6.31 20.36 -8.24
C LYS A 194 -6.37 19.05 -8.98
N PHE A 195 -5.50 18.10 -8.62
CA PHE A 195 -5.39 16.83 -9.34
C PHE A 195 -5.13 15.66 -8.41
N PHE A 196 -5.62 14.50 -8.84
CA PHE A 196 -5.16 13.20 -8.35
C PHE A 196 -4.13 12.63 -9.32
N TYR A 197 -3.11 11.97 -8.80
CA TYR A 197 -2.26 11.10 -9.60
C TYR A 197 -1.78 9.91 -8.77
N ASN A 198 -1.45 8.82 -9.48
CA ASN A 198 -0.75 7.72 -8.89
C ASN A 198 0.75 7.95 -9.08
N ARG A 199 1.53 7.96 -7.98
CA ARG A 199 2.98 8.20 -8.07
C ARG A 199 3.72 7.14 -8.90
N PHE A 200 3.13 5.94 -9.10
CA PHE A 200 3.68 4.84 -9.89
C PHE A 200 3.10 4.78 -11.31
N ASP A 201 1.99 5.46 -11.57
CA ASP A 201 1.47 5.77 -12.90
C ASP A 201 1.54 7.28 -13.13
N SER A 202 2.76 7.79 -13.32
CA SER A 202 3.01 9.22 -13.53
C SER A 202 2.43 9.75 -14.85
N ALA A 203 2.01 8.88 -15.76
CA ALA A 203 1.35 9.27 -16.99
C ALA A 203 -0.11 9.69 -16.77
N ARG A 204 -0.75 9.22 -15.70
CA ARG A 204 -2.16 9.50 -15.41
C ARG A 204 -2.30 10.61 -14.37
N LEU A 205 -2.86 11.73 -14.81
CA LEU A 205 -3.26 12.87 -13.98
C LEU A 205 -4.76 13.06 -14.16
N VAL A 206 -5.51 13.20 -13.06
CA VAL A 206 -6.97 13.33 -13.10
C VAL A 206 -7.40 14.57 -12.32
N PRO A 207 -8.19 15.49 -12.91
CA PRO A 207 -8.72 16.64 -12.18
C PRO A 207 -9.55 16.19 -10.96
N ALA A 208 -9.19 16.71 -9.78
CA ALA A 208 -9.82 16.34 -8.51
C ALA A 208 -11.08 17.16 -8.20
N GLY A 209 -11.25 18.31 -8.87
CA GLY A 209 -12.32 19.25 -8.51
C GLY A 209 -12.21 19.72 -7.06
N ASP A 210 -13.35 19.99 -6.42
CA ASP A 210 -13.42 20.54 -5.07
C ASP A 210 -13.73 19.50 -3.99
N ILE A 211 -13.60 18.22 -4.30
CA ILE A 211 -14.00 17.14 -3.38
C ILE A 211 -13.24 17.13 -2.05
N LEU A 212 -12.04 17.70 -2.01
CA LEU A 212 -11.22 17.85 -0.80
C LEU A 212 -11.18 19.30 -0.28
N GLU A 213 -11.97 20.22 -0.84
CA GLU A 213 -11.88 21.65 -0.51
C GLU A 213 -11.99 21.95 0.98
N SER A 214 -12.96 21.34 1.68
CA SER A 214 -13.14 21.56 3.11
C SER A 214 -11.92 21.18 3.95
N TYR A 215 -11.21 20.12 3.56
CA TYR A 215 -9.98 19.69 4.23
C TYR A 215 -8.80 20.60 3.89
N VAL A 216 -8.74 21.09 2.65
CA VAL A 216 -7.73 22.06 2.21
C VAL A 216 -7.87 23.38 2.94
N GLU A 217 -9.10 23.91 3.05
CA GLU A 217 -9.39 25.15 3.78
C GLU A 217 -9.05 25.01 5.28
N GLU A 218 -9.43 23.90 5.90
CA GLU A 218 -9.09 23.64 7.30
C GLU A 218 -7.57 23.62 7.51
N TYR A 219 -6.82 22.91 6.64
CA TYR A 219 -5.36 22.87 6.70
C TYR A 219 -4.73 24.26 6.51
N LYS A 220 -5.18 25.05 5.52
CA LYS A 220 -4.67 26.41 5.29
C LYS A 220 -4.90 27.32 6.49
N ASN A 221 -6.10 27.28 7.07
CA ASN A 221 -6.46 28.07 8.26
C ASN A 221 -5.60 27.73 9.49
N LEU A 222 -5.24 26.45 9.67
CA LEU A 222 -4.36 26.03 10.77
C LEU A 222 -2.92 26.51 10.63
N ASN A 223 -2.45 26.75 9.40
CA ASN A 223 -1.07 27.18 9.15
C ASN A 223 -0.92 28.71 9.04
N GLU A 224 -2.02 29.44 8.95
CA GLU A 224 -2.02 30.91 8.90
C GLU A 224 -2.25 31.54 10.30
N ALA A 225 -2.56 30.74 11.33
CA ALA A 225 -2.82 31.17 12.72
C ALA A 225 -1.54 31.12 13.58
#